data_5db71df201e0990acd7483222fec522d
#
_entry.id   5db71df201e0990acd7483222fec522d
#
_cell.length_a   1.000
_cell.length_b   1.000
_cell.length_c   1.000
_cell.angle_alpha   90.00
_cell.angle_beta   90.00
_cell.angle_gamma   90.00
#
_symmetry.space_group_name_H-M   'P 1'
#
loop_
_entity.id
_entity.type
_entity.pdbx_description
1 polymer ?
#
loop_
_entity_poly.entity_id
_entity_poly.type
_entity_poly.pdbx_seq_one_letter_code
_entity_poly.pdbx_strand_id
1 'polypeptide(L)'
;NYDDVTGMFRNGEVAMYFGSSAGVKMFQDEGIDTIFLPFFSQNGEKWIMTTPYFQVALNRDLEQDTARREIAMKVLNVMLSEEAQSRIVADGQDVLSYSQNVPLRLTECMKDVRDVVEENHMYIRIASNDFFAVSKDVVSKMIAGEYTAQQAYRAFNAQLLAEETPADDEIVLTSGKSYSNVFHANGGSAS
;
A
#
# COMPACT_ATOMS: atom_id res chain seq x y z
N ASN A 1 -3.45 12.41 16.10
CA ASN A 1 -2.82 12.12 14.79
C ASN A 1 -2.14 10.76 14.85
N TYR A 2 -1.47 10.32 13.77
CA TYR A 2 -0.81 9.01 13.72
C TYR A 2 0.30 8.88 14.76
N ASP A 3 1.08 9.92 14.96
CA ASP A 3 2.20 9.92 15.92
C ASP A 3 1.71 9.79 17.36
N ASP A 4 0.56 10.39 17.68
CA ASP A 4 -0.06 10.30 19.00
C ASP A 4 -0.46 8.84 19.29
N VAL A 5 -1.14 8.17 18.34
CA VAL A 5 -1.56 6.77 18.49
C VAL A 5 -0.37 5.84 18.58
N THR A 6 0.67 6.07 17.79
CA THR A 6 1.92 5.31 17.87
C THR A 6 2.60 5.46 19.23
N GLY A 7 2.60 6.68 19.79
CA GLY A 7 3.06 6.96 21.14
C GLY A 7 2.24 6.23 22.21
N MET A 8 0.93 6.26 22.11
CA MET A 8 0.02 5.55 23.04
C MET A 8 0.25 4.04 22.99
N PHE A 9 0.46 3.47 21.80
CA PHE A 9 0.76 2.05 21.67
C PHE A 9 2.11 1.71 22.32
N ARG A 10 3.14 2.52 22.07
CA ARG A 10 4.47 2.36 22.69
C ARG A 10 4.42 2.41 24.21
N ASN A 11 3.56 3.25 24.76
CA ASN A 11 3.36 3.39 26.21
C ASN A 11 2.42 2.33 26.82
N GLY A 12 1.84 1.44 26.01
CA GLY A 12 0.86 0.45 26.48
C GLY A 12 -0.52 1.03 26.82
N GLU A 13 -0.82 2.25 26.38
CA GLU A 13 -2.12 2.91 26.60
C GLU A 13 -3.21 2.37 25.67
N VAL A 14 -2.82 1.83 24.50
CA VAL A 14 -3.70 1.13 23.58
C VAL A 14 -3.09 -0.21 23.19
N ALA A 15 -3.94 -1.24 23.10
CA ALA A 15 -3.52 -2.60 22.77
C ALA A 15 -3.30 -2.83 21.26
N MET A 16 -3.92 -2.03 20.42
CA MET A 16 -3.88 -2.18 18.95
C MET A 16 -3.95 -0.82 18.26
N TYR A 17 -3.34 -0.74 17.09
CA TYR A 17 -3.51 0.40 16.20
C TYR A 17 -3.34 -0.02 14.75
N PHE A 18 -3.78 0.82 13.82
CA PHE A 18 -3.54 0.60 12.40
C PHE A 18 -2.13 1.04 12.03
N GLY A 19 -1.32 0.11 11.55
CA GLY A 19 0.06 0.37 11.16
C GLY A 19 0.46 -0.37 9.88
N SER A 20 1.69 -0.15 9.45
CA SER A 20 2.31 -0.86 8.34
C SER A 20 3.34 -1.87 8.85
N SER A 21 3.64 -2.89 8.04
CA SER A 21 4.70 -3.86 8.34
C SER A 21 6.07 -3.18 8.59
N ALA A 22 6.36 -2.09 7.87
CA ALA A 22 7.59 -1.32 8.10
C ALA A 22 7.68 -0.71 9.52
N GLY A 23 6.57 -0.46 10.20
CA GLY A 23 6.54 0.04 11.58
C GLY A 23 6.82 -1.04 12.62
N VAL A 24 6.65 -2.31 12.30
CA VAL A 24 6.80 -3.41 13.26
C VAL A 24 8.23 -3.53 13.78
N LYS A 25 9.21 -3.42 12.86
CA LYS A 25 10.63 -3.47 13.24
C LYS A 25 11.00 -2.39 14.26
N MET A 26 10.44 -1.20 14.15
CA MET A 26 10.70 -0.11 15.10
C MET A 26 10.35 -0.52 16.54
N PHE A 27 9.19 -1.15 16.74
CA PHE A 27 8.79 -1.61 18.08
C PHE A 27 9.64 -2.78 18.57
N GLN A 28 10.02 -3.70 17.68
CA GLN A 28 10.91 -4.79 18.04
C GLN A 28 12.29 -4.29 18.50
N ASP A 29 12.85 -3.29 17.80
CA ASP A 29 14.12 -2.66 18.15
C ASP A 29 14.03 -1.94 19.51
N GLU A 30 12.85 -1.50 19.90
CA GLU A 30 12.54 -0.92 21.23
C GLU A 30 12.22 -1.98 22.29
N GLY A 31 12.21 -3.28 21.94
CA GLY A 31 11.91 -4.39 22.84
C GLY A 31 10.41 -4.57 23.11
N ILE A 32 9.55 -3.99 22.31
CA ILE A 32 8.10 -4.14 22.41
C ILE A 32 7.68 -5.34 21.57
N ASP A 33 7.14 -6.37 22.24
CA ASP A 33 6.64 -7.56 21.56
C ASP A 33 5.34 -7.23 20.83
N THR A 34 5.38 -7.33 19.50
CA THR A 34 4.28 -6.96 18.63
C THR A 34 4.01 -8.06 17.61
N ILE A 35 2.74 -8.22 17.26
CA ILE A 35 2.29 -9.08 16.16
C ILE A 35 1.51 -8.26 15.14
N PHE A 36 1.59 -8.64 13.89
CA PHE A 36 0.82 -8.06 12.81
C PHE A 36 -0.40 -8.94 12.53
N LEU A 37 -1.60 -8.36 12.61
CA LEU A 37 -2.86 -9.08 12.41
C LEU A 37 -3.48 -8.74 11.06
N PRO A 38 -4.08 -9.72 10.38
CA PRO A 38 -4.86 -9.48 9.16
C PRO A 38 -6.19 -8.82 9.48
N PHE A 39 -6.84 -8.26 8.47
CA PHE A 39 -8.26 -7.95 8.51
C PHE A 39 -9.07 -9.24 8.33
N PHE A 40 -10.21 -9.30 8.97
CA PHE A 40 -11.14 -10.41 8.81
C PHE A 40 -12.39 -9.95 8.06
N SER A 41 -12.75 -10.69 7.02
CA SER A 41 -14.04 -10.52 6.35
C SER A 41 -15.17 -11.05 7.26
N GLN A 42 -16.42 -10.78 6.89
CA GLN A 42 -17.58 -11.33 7.60
C GLN A 42 -17.60 -12.87 7.60
N ASN A 43 -16.97 -13.51 6.62
CA ASN A 43 -16.86 -14.95 6.49
C ASN A 43 -15.66 -15.52 7.27
N GLY A 44 -14.91 -14.68 7.96
CA GLY A 44 -13.70 -15.08 8.69
C GLY A 44 -12.46 -15.24 7.81
N GLU A 45 -12.53 -14.90 6.54
CA GLU A 45 -11.35 -14.91 5.66
C GLU A 45 -10.39 -13.80 6.06
N LYS A 46 -9.10 -14.11 5.98
CA LYS A 46 -8.03 -13.18 6.31
C LYS A 46 -7.61 -12.41 5.06
N TRP A 47 -7.44 -11.10 5.23
CA TRP A 47 -6.98 -10.20 4.17
C TRP A 47 -5.96 -9.21 4.71
N ILE A 48 -5.01 -8.81 3.88
CA ILE A 48 -4.14 -7.67 4.16
C ILE A 48 -4.28 -6.61 3.07
N MET A 49 -4.17 -5.36 3.49
CA MET A 49 -4.07 -4.24 2.58
C MET A 49 -2.60 -4.02 2.23
N THR A 50 -2.32 -3.96 0.95
CA THR A 50 -1.00 -3.58 0.46
C THR A 50 -1.07 -2.27 -0.33
N THR A 51 0.00 -1.51 -0.31
CA THR A 51 0.16 -0.31 -1.13
C THR A 51 1.58 -0.30 -1.68
N PRO A 52 1.79 0.20 -2.89
CA PRO A 52 3.14 0.46 -3.37
C PRO A 52 3.82 1.46 -2.42
N TYR A 53 4.81 1.00 -1.68
CA TYR A 53 5.51 1.84 -0.69
C TYR A 53 6.45 2.83 -1.37
N PHE A 54 7.14 2.39 -2.41
CA PHE A 54 7.97 3.24 -3.25
C PHE A 54 7.41 3.32 -4.65
N GLN A 55 7.34 4.54 -5.15
CA GLN A 55 7.02 4.80 -6.54
C GLN A 55 8.20 5.56 -7.12
N VAL A 56 8.65 5.14 -8.30
CA VAL A 56 9.71 5.82 -9.03
C VAL A 56 9.12 6.43 -10.29
N ALA A 57 9.18 7.74 -10.39
CA ALA A 57 8.81 8.45 -11.61
C ALA A 57 10.05 9.03 -12.26
N LEU A 58 10.12 8.95 -13.58
CA LEU A 58 11.13 9.65 -14.35
C LEU A 58 10.60 11.04 -14.72
N ASN A 59 11.48 12.04 -14.66
CA ASN A 59 11.12 13.39 -15.06
C ASN A 59 10.83 13.41 -16.57
N ARG A 60 9.73 14.05 -16.95
CA ARG A 60 9.31 14.19 -18.36
C ARG A 60 10.37 14.87 -19.23
N ASP A 61 11.15 15.79 -18.67
CA ASP A 61 12.21 16.49 -19.40
C ASP A 61 13.28 15.55 -19.97
N LEU A 62 13.37 14.32 -19.42
CA LEU A 62 14.26 13.28 -19.94
C LEU A 62 13.85 12.77 -21.32
N GLU A 63 12.65 13.06 -21.79
CA GLU A 63 12.23 12.75 -23.17
C GLU A 63 13.10 13.49 -24.18
N GLN A 64 13.59 14.68 -23.83
CA GLN A 64 14.40 15.55 -24.67
C GLN A 64 15.92 15.36 -24.46
N ASP A 65 16.33 14.55 -23.48
CA ASP A 65 17.73 14.29 -23.14
C ASP A 65 18.00 12.78 -23.10
N THR A 66 18.33 12.23 -24.25
CA THR A 66 18.56 10.79 -24.40
C THR A 66 19.67 10.28 -23.49
N ALA A 67 20.76 11.04 -23.32
CA ALA A 67 21.89 10.60 -22.49
C ALA A 67 21.50 10.50 -21.00
N ARG A 68 20.80 11.51 -20.48
CA ARG A 68 20.30 11.46 -19.10
C ARG A 68 19.22 10.39 -18.91
N ARG A 69 18.35 10.22 -19.91
CA ARG A 69 17.34 9.16 -19.87
C ARG A 69 17.97 7.78 -19.77
N GLU A 70 19.01 7.50 -20.57
CA GLU A 70 19.73 6.22 -20.48
C GLU A 70 20.35 5.98 -19.12
N ILE A 71 20.92 6.99 -18.49
CA ILE A 71 21.47 6.90 -17.14
C ILE A 71 20.35 6.63 -16.13
N ALA A 72 19.25 7.39 -16.21
CA ALA A 72 18.10 7.21 -15.31
C ALA A 72 17.52 5.80 -15.42
N MET A 73 17.39 5.27 -16.65
CA MET A 73 16.93 3.89 -16.87
C MET A 73 17.91 2.84 -16.31
N LYS A 74 19.22 3.07 -16.40
CA LYS A 74 20.21 2.17 -15.76
C LYS A 74 20.05 2.16 -14.25
N VAL A 75 19.87 3.32 -13.62
CA VAL A 75 19.63 3.41 -12.17
C VAL A 75 18.34 2.67 -11.80
N LEU A 76 17.25 2.91 -12.52
CA LEU A 76 15.99 2.24 -12.30
C LEU A 76 16.13 0.71 -12.41
N ASN A 77 16.81 0.22 -13.45
CA ASN A 77 17.05 -1.21 -13.63
C ASN A 77 17.88 -1.82 -12.50
N VAL A 78 18.85 -1.09 -11.96
CA VAL A 78 19.59 -1.54 -10.78
C VAL A 78 18.67 -1.63 -9.56
N MET A 79 17.85 -0.62 -9.31
CA MET A 79 16.90 -0.61 -8.18
C MET A 79 15.89 -1.76 -8.26
N LEU A 80 15.44 -2.10 -9.46
CA LEU A 80 14.48 -3.17 -9.72
C LEU A 80 15.12 -4.54 -9.94
N SER A 81 16.46 -4.65 -9.90
CA SER A 81 17.15 -5.92 -10.06
C SER A 81 16.85 -6.87 -8.90
N GLU A 82 16.89 -8.17 -9.16
CA GLU A 82 16.69 -9.21 -8.13
C GLU A 82 17.69 -9.07 -6.98
N GLU A 83 18.93 -8.65 -7.28
CA GLU A 83 19.95 -8.43 -6.28
C GLU A 83 19.56 -7.29 -5.32
N ALA A 84 19.15 -6.13 -5.85
CA ALA A 84 18.72 -5.00 -5.03
C ALA A 84 17.45 -5.34 -4.24
N GLN A 85 16.48 -5.99 -4.89
CA GLN A 85 15.25 -6.42 -4.23
C GLN A 85 15.51 -7.46 -3.14
N SER A 86 16.42 -8.39 -3.35
CA SER A 86 16.82 -9.36 -2.33
C SER A 86 17.46 -8.69 -1.10
N ARG A 87 18.23 -7.63 -1.30
CA ARG A 87 18.82 -6.86 -0.19
C ARG A 87 17.75 -6.11 0.60
N ILE A 88 16.80 -5.47 -0.09
CA ILE A 88 15.67 -4.78 0.55
C ILE A 88 14.86 -5.74 1.42
N VAL A 89 14.52 -6.92 0.89
CA VAL A 89 13.78 -7.93 1.65
C VAL A 89 14.60 -8.53 2.80
N ALA A 90 15.92 -8.65 2.63
CA ALA A 90 16.81 -9.22 3.65
C ALA A 90 17.04 -8.28 4.85
N ASP A 91 16.78 -6.99 4.71
CA ASP A 91 16.95 -6.00 5.78
C ASP A 91 15.90 -6.12 6.90
N GLY A 92 14.98 -7.08 6.77
CA GLY A 92 14.04 -7.46 7.84
C GLY A 92 12.95 -6.44 8.14
N GLN A 93 12.56 -5.66 7.14
CA GLN A 93 11.47 -4.67 7.29
C GLN A 93 10.10 -5.19 6.85
N ASP A 94 9.96 -6.51 6.65
CA ASP A 94 8.72 -7.16 6.24
C ASP A 94 8.06 -6.49 5.03
N VAL A 95 8.88 -6.12 4.04
CA VAL A 95 8.43 -5.55 2.77
C VAL A 95 8.40 -6.61 1.69
N LEU A 96 7.44 -6.49 0.78
CA LEU A 96 7.34 -7.37 -0.37
C LEU A 96 8.26 -6.89 -1.48
N SER A 97 8.90 -7.83 -2.18
CA SER A 97 9.68 -7.54 -3.37
C SER A 97 8.78 -7.17 -4.55
N TYR A 98 9.28 -6.33 -5.44
CA TYR A 98 8.69 -6.12 -6.77
C TYR A 98 9.01 -7.29 -7.74
N SER A 99 9.98 -8.13 -7.41
CA SER A 99 10.33 -9.31 -8.21
C SER A 99 9.73 -10.56 -7.61
N GLN A 100 9.03 -11.33 -8.43
CA GLN A 100 8.49 -12.65 -8.04
C GLN A 100 9.59 -13.70 -7.80
N ASN A 101 10.80 -13.46 -8.32
CA ASN A 101 11.93 -14.36 -8.16
C ASN A 101 12.64 -14.19 -6.80
N VAL A 102 12.32 -13.14 -6.06
CA VAL A 102 12.88 -12.90 -4.73
C VAL A 102 12.02 -13.60 -3.69
N PRO A 103 12.58 -14.56 -2.94
CA PRO A 103 11.81 -15.30 -1.94
C PRO A 103 11.22 -14.38 -0.87
N LEU A 104 9.98 -14.68 -0.48
CA LEU A 104 9.31 -14.01 0.63
C LEU A 104 10.10 -14.24 1.93
N ARG A 105 10.38 -13.16 2.65
CA ARG A 105 11.00 -13.19 3.96
C ARG A 105 10.18 -12.35 4.92
N LEU A 106 9.51 -13.01 5.84
CA LEU A 106 8.73 -12.38 6.89
C LEU A 106 9.34 -12.69 8.25
N THR A 107 9.38 -11.69 9.11
CA THR A 107 9.82 -11.86 10.51
C THR A 107 8.76 -12.61 11.31
N GLU A 108 9.10 -12.99 12.56
CA GLU A 108 8.19 -13.75 13.42
C GLU A 108 6.91 -12.98 13.76
N CYS A 109 6.97 -11.66 13.84
CA CYS A 109 5.78 -10.84 14.10
C CYS A 109 4.76 -10.82 12.94
N MET A 110 5.19 -11.25 11.74
CA MET A 110 4.33 -11.38 10.57
C MET A 110 3.80 -12.82 10.38
N LYS A 111 4.01 -13.72 11.34
CA LYS A 111 3.64 -15.14 11.23
C LYS A 111 2.15 -15.34 10.96
N ASP A 112 1.29 -14.53 11.58
CA ASP A 112 -0.18 -14.66 11.49
C ASP A 112 -0.76 -14.14 10.16
N VAL A 113 0.08 -13.53 9.32
CA VAL A 113 -0.28 -13.07 7.97
C VAL A 113 0.54 -13.75 6.87
N ARG A 114 1.39 -14.71 7.22
CA ARG A 114 2.23 -15.42 6.24
C ARG A 114 1.39 -16.15 5.20
N ASP A 115 0.42 -16.91 5.63
CA ASP A 115 -0.54 -17.62 4.78
C ASP A 115 -1.29 -16.64 3.85
N VAL A 116 -1.71 -15.50 4.38
CA VAL A 116 -2.40 -14.46 3.61
C VAL A 116 -1.55 -13.91 2.48
N VAL A 117 -0.25 -13.71 2.73
CA VAL A 117 0.71 -13.24 1.71
C VAL A 117 1.00 -14.34 0.70
N GLU A 118 1.25 -15.58 1.15
CA GLU A 118 1.58 -16.73 0.28
C GLU A 118 0.40 -17.11 -0.61
N GLU A 119 -0.84 -17.01 -0.12
CA GLU A 119 -2.07 -17.27 -0.87
C GLU A 119 -2.54 -16.05 -1.70
N ASN A 120 -1.81 -14.93 -1.63
CA ASN A 120 -2.13 -13.67 -2.32
C ASN A 120 -3.53 -13.12 -1.98
N HIS A 121 -3.98 -13.30 -0.74
CA HIS A 121 -5.17 -12.67 -0.21
C HIS A 121 -4.91 -11.22 0.16
N MET A 122 -4.39 -10.47 -0.80
CA MET A 122 -4.00 -9.09 -0.65
C MET A 122 -4.85 -8.21 -1.57
N TYR A 123 -5.30 -7.08 -1.06
CA TYR A 123 -5.89 -6.05 -1.91
C TYR A 123 -5.00 -4.80 -1.93
N ILE A 124 -4.88 -4.22 -3.12
CA ILE A 124 -4.14 -2.98 -3.31
C ILE A 124 -5.10 -1.82 -3.08
N ARG A 125 -4.76 -0.97 -2.11
CA ARG A 125 -5.48 0.28 -1.93
C ARG A 125 -5.01 1.28 -2.97
N ILE A 126 -5.87 1.52 -3.96
CA ILE A 126 -5.71 2.61 -4.90
C ILE A 126 -6.69 3.70 -4.44
N ALA A 127 -6.17 4.79 -3.92
CA ALA A 127 -7.00 5.89 -3.46
C ALA A 127 -6.35 7.22 -3.87
N SER A 128 -7.15 8.07 -4.49
CA SER A 128 -6.77 9.45 -4.78
C SER A 128 -6.74 10.29 -3.51
N ASN A 129 -6.11 11.47 -3.57
CA ASN A 129 -6.16 12.43 -2.48
C ASN A 129 -7.60 12.84 -2.15
N ASP A 130 -8.45 12.91 -3.17
CA ASP A 130 -9.87 13.28 -3.03
C ASP A 130 -10.63 12.21 -2.27
N PHE A 131 -10.39 10.92 -2.56
CA PHE A 131 -10.92 9.81 -1.77
C PHE A 131 -10.59 9.94 -0.28
N PHE A 132 -9.36 10.31 0.07
CA PHE A 132 -8.98 10.52 1.46
C PHE A 132 -9.65 11.72 2.08
N ALA A 133 -9.77 12.83 1.35
CA ALA A 133 -10.43 14.04 1.83
C ALA A 133 -11.90 13.79 2.12
N VAL A 134 -12.61 13.16 1.18
CA VAL A 134 -14.01 12.77 1.31
C VAL A 134 -14.22 11.78 2.45
N SER A 135 -13.36 10.75 2.53
CA SER A 135 -13.42 9.76 3.61
C SER A 135 -13.27 10.41 4.98
N LYS A 136 -12.29 11.30 5.12
CA LYS A 136 -12.03 12.00 6.37
C LYS A 136 -13.21 12.86 6.79
N ASP A 137 -13.79 13.63 5.88
CA ASP A 137 -14.94 14.51 6.15
C ASP A 137 -16.14 13.68 6.61
N VAL A 138 -16.52 12.68 5.81
CA VAL A 138 -17.71 11.87 6.06
C VAL A 138 -17.60 11.05 7.34
N VAL A 139 -16.41 10.43 7.59
CA VAL A 139 -16.18 9.66 8.82
C VAL A 139 -16.15 10.57 10.04
N SER A 140 -15.55 11.76 9.95
CA SER A 140 -15.56 12.72 11.05
C SER A 140 -16.98 13.14 11.44
N LYS A 141 -17.84 13.40 10.47
CA LYS A 141 -19.26 13.73 10.71
C LYS A 141 -20.06 12.56 11.32
N MET A 142 -19.73 11.33 10.89
CA MET A 142 -20.33 10.14 11.49
C MET A 142 -19.89 9.97 12.96
N ILE A 143 -18.62 10.17 13.27
CA ILE A 143 -18.11 10.11 14.65
C ILE A 143 -18.71 11.22 15.51
N ALA A 144 -18.89 12.41 14.96
CA ALA A 144 -19.56 13.54 15.63
C ALA A 144 -21.08 13.32 15.85
N GLY A 145 -21.66 12.25 15.29
CA GLY A 145 -23.09 11.97 15.39
C GLY A 145 -23.96 12.81 14.44
N GLU A 146 -23.34 13.55 13.52
CA GLU A 146 -24.06 14.34 12.51
C GLU A 146 -24.65 13.46 11.41
N TYR A 147 -23.98 12.34 11.11
CA TYR A 147 -24.40 11.35 10.13
C TYR A 147 -24.63 9.98 10.77
N THR A 148 -25.73 9.34 10.39
CA THR A 148 -25.84 7.88 10.55
C THR A 148 -24.91 7.18 9.56
N ALA A 149 -24.56 5.92 9.77
CA ALA A 149 -23.74 5.14 8.85
C ALA A 149 -24.32 5.14 7.42
N GLN A 150 -25.65 5.09 7.27
CA GLN A 150 -26.30 5.11 5.97
C GLN A 150 -26.22 6.49 5.30
N GLN A 151 -26.32 7.57 6.07
CA GLN A 151 -26.13 8.93 5.55
C GLN A 151 -24.67 9.16 5.15
N ALA A 152 -23.73 8.69 5.96
CA ALA A 152 -22.30 8.73 5.66
C ALA A 152 -21.99 8.00 4.34
N TYR A 153 -22.50 6.78 4.16
CA TYR A 153 -22.34 6.03 2.92
C TYR A 153 -22.89 6.75 1.70
N ARG A 154 -24.09 7.34 1.81
CA ARG A 154 -24.70 8.10 0.70
C ARG A 154 -23.91 9.37 0.37
N ALA A 155 -23.48 10.09 1.40
CA ALA A 155 -22.67 11.31 1.23
C ALA A 155 -21.32 11.00 0.59
N PHE A 156 -20.68 9.92 1.01
CA PHE A 156 -19.43 9.43 0.45
C PHE A 156 -19.56 9.13 -1.05
N ASN A 157 -20.53 8.31 -1.42
CA ASN A 157 -20.76 7.97 -2.82
C ASN A 157 -21.16 9.17 -3.68
N ALA A 158 -21.98 10.08 -3.15
CA ALA A 158 -22.37 11.26 -3.89
C ALA A 158 -21.20 12.20 -4.19
N GLN A 159 -20.26 12.34 -3.25
CA GLN A 159 -19.07 13.17 -3.45
C GLN A 159 -18.09 12.52 -4.42
N LEU A 160 -17.83 11.22 -4.30
CA LEU A 160 -16.94 10.51 -5.24
C LEU A 160 -17.49 10.50 -6.66
N LEU A 161 -18.80 10.24 -6.84
CA LEU A 161 -19.43 10.24 -8.16
C LEU A 161 -19.51 11.64 -8.79
N ALA A 162 -19.55 12.69 -7.99
CA ALA A 162 -19.52 14.07 -8.50
C ALA A 162 -18.15 14.46 -9.04
N GLU A 163 -17.07 13.83 -8.53
CA GLU A 163 -15.70 14.05 -8.96
C GLU A 163 -15.31 13.19 -10.17
N GLU A 164 -16.07 12.12 -10.45
CA GLU A 164 -15.89 11.27 -11.63
C GLU A 164 -16.45 11.87 -12.93
N THR A 165 -16.64 13.20 -13.00
CA THR A 165 -16.86 13.83 -14.31
C THR A 165 -15.53 13.75 -15.06
N PRO A 166 -15.41 12.97 -16.15
CA PRO A 166 -14.16 12.76 -16.82
C PRO A 166 -13.62 14.11 -17.31
N ALA A 167 -12.43 14.48 -16.90
CA ALA A 167 -11.63 15.35 -17.74
C ALA A 167 -11.46 14.61 -19.10
N ASP A 168 -11.51 15.32 -20.21
CA ASP A 168 -11.54 14.77 -21.58
C ASP A 168 -10.37 13.84 -21.98
N ASP A 169 -9.56 13.39 -21.03
CA ASP A 169 -8.49 12.41 -21.21
C ASP A 169 -8.93 11.08 -20.55
N GLU A 170 -9.69 10.31 -21.28
CA GLU A 170 -10.19 9.00 -20.91
C GLU A 170 -9.03 8.00 -20.70
N ILE A 171 -8.62 7.80 -19.46
CA ILE A 171 -7.87 6.61 -19.08
C ILE A 171 -8.88 5.46 -18.99
N VAL A 172 -9.06 4.76 -20.09
CA VAL A 172 -9.89 3.55 -20.12
C VAL A 172 -9.19 2.46 -19.30
N LEU A 173 -9.53 2.35 -18.04
CA LEU A 173 -9.21 1.15 -17.25
C LEU A 173 -10.12 0.03 -17.75
N THR A 174 -9.61 -0.78 -18.69
CA THR A 174 -10.34 -1.99 -19.11
C THR A 174 -10.49 -2.91 -17.90
N SER A 175 -11.71 -3.02 -17.39
CA SER A 175 -12.08 -3.95 -16.35
C SER A 175 -11.70 -5.37 -16.77
N GLY A 176 -10.91 -6.06 -15.96
CA GLY A 176 -10.67 -7.50 -16.13
C GLY A 176 -9.21 -7.94 -16.20
N LYS A 177 -8.24 -7.03 -16.16
CA LYS A 177 -6.83 -7.44 -15.96
C LYS A 177 -6.45 -7.25 -14.50
N SER A 178 -6.06 -8.34 -13.84
CA SER A 178 -5.56 -8.24 -12.47
C SER A 178 -4.31 -7.36 -12.46
N TYR A 179 -4.22 -6.44 -11.52
CA TYR A 179 -3.10 -5.50 -11.38
C TYR A 179 -1.76 -6.20 -11.03
N SER A 180 -1.74 -7.49 -10.79
CA SER A 180 -0.52 -8.29 -10.65
C SER A 180 0.42 -8.19 -11.85
N ASN A 181 -0.06 -7.76 -13.01
CA ASN A 181 0.74 -7.60 -14.22
C ASN A 181 1.38 -6.22 -14.39
N VAL A 182 1.12 -5.26 -13.52
CA VAL A 182 1.62 -3.89 -13.62
C VAL A 182 3.08 -3.78 -13.14
N PHE A 183 3.56 -4.76 -12.40
CA PHE A 183 4.88 -4.73 -11.78
C PHE A 183 5.83 -5.80 -12.33
N HIS A 184 6.02 -5.80 -13.64
CA HIS A 184 7.15 -6.55 -14.22
C HIS A 184 8.41 -5.71 -14.11
N ALA A 185 9.28 -6.07 -13.17
CA ALA A 185 10.51 -5.38 -12.84
C ALA A 185 11.53 -5.27 -13.99
N ASN A 186 11.32 -5.91 -15.12
CA ASN A 186 12.34 -6.04 -16.17
C ASN A 186 11.93 -5.51 -17.53
N GLY A 187 11.06 -4.50 -17.59
CA GLY A 187 10.72 -3.89 -18.91
C GLY A 187 10.17 -4.89 -19.92
N GLY A 188 9.76 -6.06 -19.47
CA GLY A 188 9.07 -7.04 -20.27
C GLY A 188 7.74 -6.46 -20.69
N SER A 189 7.54 -6.30 -22.00
CA SER A 189 6.26 -5.95 -22.56
C SER A 189 5.19 -6.87 -21.97
N ALA A 190 4.14 -6.28 -21.43
CA ALA A 190 2.94 -7.01 -21.10
C ALA A 190 2.48 -7.76 -22.36
N SER A 191 2.57 -9.06 -22.33
CA SER A 191 1.94 -9.95 -23.30
C SER A 191 0.52 -10.26 -22.89
#